data_a103cf02a30af57ad58b4ef9e5e21731
#
_entry.id   a103cf02a30af57ad58b4ef9e5e21731
#
_cell.length_a   1.000
_cell.length_b   1.000
_cell.length_c   1.000
_cell.angle_alpha   90.00
_cell.angle_beta   90.00
_cell.angle_gamma   90.00
#
_symmetry.space_group_name_H-M   'P 1'
#
loop_
_entity.id
_entity.type
_entity.pdbx_description
1 polymer ?
#
loop_
_entity_poly.entity_id
_entity_poly.type
_entity_poly.pdbx_seq_one_letter_code
_entity_poly.pdbx_strand_id
1 'polypeptide(L)'
;CQVDLLPRAHGSAMFTRGQTQVIGTTTLGPLSDKQIIDNLTGETERRFMHHYNFPPYSVGEIGRMGAPGRREIGHGKLGERALSYVLPSEAEFPYTILCFSYVVESNGSSSQASICANCMSLMSAGVPIKGIVSGIAMGLITNDPSRSPDKKDNHYTILTDIQGLEDHFGDMDFKCAGTEKGLTALQMDIKIHGVTREVLHEALEQANKARAEIRAAIAAVIPEPRKEVSKYAPKMVTFQIPTEKIRDVIGKGGETIQGMIRECDGAEIDVEADGTITIYHHNQEMIDKAKAMIDDITREAKVGEIFEGEVTRVEDYGAFVNLFGDTDGLCHVSRLKWDYVDNASSIVKVGDTLKVV
;
A
#
# COMPACT_ATOMS: atom_id res chain seq x y z
N CYS A 1 -7.15 14.41 -18.17
CA CYS A 1 -7.16 13.40 -17.09
C CYS A 1 -8.14 12.28 -17.43
N GLN A 2 -7.75 11.02 -17.24
CA GLN A 2 -8.59 9.82 -17.38
C GLN A 2 -8.20 8.83 -16.30
N VAL A 3 -9.18 8.06 -15.80
CA VAL A 3 -8.95 6.96 -14.85
C VAL A 3 -9.48 5.65 -15.42
N ASP A 4 -9.04 4.51 -14.85
CA ASP A 4 -9.46 3.16 -15.25
C ASP A 4 -9.12 2.79 -16.69
N LEU A 5 -8.02 3.32 -17.19
CA LEU A 5 -7.56 3.04 -18.54
C LEU A 5 -7.23 1.56 -18.77
N LEU A 6 -6.67 0.91 -17.76
CA LEU A 6 -6.26 -0.50 -17.79
C LEU A 6 -7.20 -1.34 -16.92
N PRO A 7 -8.12 -2.13 -17.52
CA PRO A 7 -9.23 -2.74 -16.78
C PRO A 7 -8.82 -3.78 -15.73
N ARG A 8 -7.60 -4.34 -15.82
CA ARG A 8 -7.09 -5.36 -14.90
C ARG A 8 -6.08 -4.83 -13.89
N ALA A 9 -5.61 -3.59 -14.05
CA ALA A 9 -4.79 -2.94 -13.03
C ALA A 9 -5.62 -2.67 -11.78
N HIS A 10 -4.99 -2.66 -10.61
CA HIS A 10 -5.67 -2.31 -9.36
C HIS A 10 -6.10 -0.84 -9.36
N GLY A 11 -5.28 0.05 -9.92
CA GLY A 11 -5.62 1.41 -10.27
C GLY A 11 -4.85 1.86 -11.50
N SER A 12 -5.46 2.65 -12.37
CA SER A 12 -4.78 3.21 -13.52
C SER A 12 -5.34 4.58 -13.90
N ALA A 13 -4.46 5.44 -14.36
CA ALA A 13 -4.84 6.77 -14.82
C ALA A 13 -3.90 7.25 -15.92
N MET A 14 -4.41 8.15 -16.75
CA MET A 14 -3.63 8.89 -17.74
C MET A 14 -3.74 10.37 -17.47
N PHE A 15 -2.60 11.03 -17.41
CA PHE A 15 -2.50 12.48 -17.34
C PHE A 15 -1.85 13.00 -18.62
N THR A 16 -2.53 13.95 -19.25
CA THR A 16 -2.07 14.60 -20.48
C THR A 16 -1.97 16.10 -20.27
N ARG A 17 -0.84 16.68 -20.62
CA ARG A 17 -0.56 18.09 -20.62
C ARG A 17 0.13 18.47 -21.93
N GLY A 18 -0.59 19.14 -22.82
CA GLY A 18 -0.09 19.41 -24.17
C GLY A 18 0.39 18.13 -24.86
N GLN A 19 1.67 18.07 -25.19
CA GLN A 19 2.32 16.91 -25.80
C GLN A 19 2.91 15.91 -24.78
N THR A 20 2.84 16.21 -23.50
CA THR A 20 3.32 15.27 -22.47
C THR A 20 2.17 14.40 -21.99
N GLN A 21 2.34 13.07 -22.11
CA GLN A 21 1.36 12.09 -21.69
C GLN A 21 2.00 10.99 -20.87
N VAL A 22 1.43 10.68 -19.72
CA VAL A 22 1.92 9.65 -18.79
C VAL A 22 0.77 8.75 -18.36
N ILE A 23 0.99 7.45 -18.43
CA ILE A 23 0.13 6.44 -17.82
C ILE A 23 0.72 6.08 -16.46
N GLY A 24 -0.06 6.25 -15.40
CA GLY A 24 0.24 5.80 -14.05
C GLY A 24 -0.56 4.54 -13.71
N THR A 25 0.09 3.59 -13.06
CA THR A 25 -0.59 2.41 -12.52
C THR A 25 -0.26 2.22 -11.06
N THR A 26 -1.20 1.66 -10.32
CA THR A 26 -1.04 1.28 -8.92
C THR A 26 -1.32 -0.22 -8.77
N THR A 27 -0.40 -0.92 -8.13
CA THR A 27 -0.53 -2.32 -7.72
C THR A 27 -0.50 -2.37 -6.19
N LEU A 28 -1.43 -3.12 -5.62
CA LEU A 28 -1.53 -3.38 -4.18
C LEU A 28 -1.10 -4.83 -3.93
N GLY A 29 -0.25 -5.04 -2.95
CA GLY A 29 0.19 -6.36 -2.52
C GLY A 29 0.11 -6.50 -1.00
N PRO A 30 0.29 -7.70 -0.44
CA PRO A 30 0.37 -7.93 0.99
C PRO A 30 1.60 -7.23 1.60
N LEU A 31 1.66 -7.15 2.92
CA LEU A 31 2.79 -6.53 3.63
C LEU A 31 4.09 -7.32 3.48
N SER A 32 4.01 -8.63 3.25
CA SER A 32 5.16 -9.50 2.91
C SER A 32 5.90 -9.07 1.63
N ASP A 33 5.24 -8.33 0.73
CA ASP A 33 5.83 -7.77 -0.50
C ASP A 33 6.62 -6.47 -0.28
N LYS A 34 6.79 -6.00 0.97
CA LYS A 34 7.66 -4.85 1.26
C LYS A 34 9.05 -5.07 0.69
N GLN A 35 9.61 -4.02 0.09
CA GLN A 35 10.99 -4.07 -0.36
C GLN A 35 11.94 -4.00 0.84
N ILE A 36 12.71 -5.05 1.05
CA ILE A 36 13.81 -5.08 2.03
C ILE A 36 15.03 -4.43 1.40
N ILE A 37 15.61 -3.45 2.07
CA ILE A 37 16.85 -2.77 1.70
C ILE A 37 17.87 -3.05 2.78
N ASP A 38 18.80 -3.95 2.48
CA ASP A 38 19.95 -4.25 3.34
C ASP A 38 21.18 -3.46 2.86
N ASN A 39 21.74 -2.65 3.73
CA ASN A 39 22.90 -1.83 3.44
C ASN A 39 23.82 -1.73 4.68
N LEU A 40 24.97 -1.04 4.53
CA LEU A 40 25.98 -0.91 5.59
C LEU A 40 25.47 -0.23 6.89
N THR A 41 24.34 0.47 6.84
CA THR A 41 23.74 1.13 8.01
C THR A 41 22.62 0.30 8.66
N GLY A 42 22.29 -0.86 8.08
CA GLY A 42 21.26 -1.77 8.56
C GLY A 42 20.20 -2.07 7.53
N GLU A 43 19.26 -2.90 7.94
CA GLU A 43 18.09 -3.29 7.15
C GLU A 43 16.96 -2.28 7.34
N THR A 44 16.29 -1.92 6.26
CA THR A 44 15.09 -1.05 6.25
C THR A 44 14.05 -1.61 5.30
N GLU A 45 12.78 -1.39 5.60
CA GLU A 45 11.66 -1.81 4.77
C GLU A 45 11.02 -0.62 4.06
N ARG A 46 10.56 -0.86 2.84
CA ARG A 46 9.81 0.12 2.06
C ARG A 46 8.49 -0.46 1.62
N ARG A 47 7.42 0.13 2.11
CA ARG A 47 6.03 -0.23 1.78
C ARG A 47 5.52 0.47 0.51
N PHE A 48 6.07 1.63 0.17
CA PHE A 48 5.71 2.40 -1.01
C PHE A 48 6.88 2.55 -1.95
N MET A 49 6.66 2.21 -3.22
CA MET A 49 7.64 2.31 -4.30
C MET A 49 7.02 3.03 -5.48
N HIS A 50 7.79 3.89 -6.14
CA HIS A 50 7.39 4.54 -7.38
C HIS A 50 8.47 4.33 -8.45
N HIS A 51 8.14 3.56 -9.46
CA HIS A 51 8.99 3.32 -10.62
C HIS A 51 8.59 4.23 -11.77
N TYR A 52 9.57 4.76 -12.46
CA TYR A 52 9.40 5.68 -13.58
C TYR A 52 10.16 5.15 -14.79
N ASN A 53 9.47 5.09 -15.93
CA ASN A 53 10.03 4.63 -17.19
C ASN A 53 9.86 5.69 -18.27
N PHE A 54 10.99 6.03 -18.92
CA PHE A 54 11.07 7.04 -19.99
C PHE A 54 11.67 6.39 -21.24
N PRO A 55 10.89 5.63 -22.02
CA PRO A 55 11.42 4.96 -23.20
C PRO A 55 11.78 5.96 -24.31
N PRO A 56 12.75 5.65 -25.18
CA PRO A 56 13.18 6.56 -26.25
C PRO A 56 12.07 7.04 -27.17
N TYR A 57 11.07 6.20 -27.42
CA TYR A 57 9.92 6.56 -28.27
C TYR A 57 9.09 7.73 -27.73
N SER A 58 9.15 7.99 -26.40
CA SER A 58 8.41 9.10 -25.79
C SER A 58 8.83 10.47 -26.29
N VAL A 59 10.01 10.59 -26.86
CA VAL A 59 10.55 11.79 -27.54
C VAL A 59 10.81 11.56 -29.02
N GLY A 60 10.24 10.50 -29.61
CA GLY A 60 10.39 10.17 -31.02
C GLY A 60 11.77 9.62 -31.41
N GLU A 61 12.55 9.18 -30.45
CA GLU A 61 13.90 8.64 -30.67
C GLU A 61 13.91 7.11 -30.76
N ILE A 62 14.90 6.58 -31.50
CA ILE A 62 15.23 5.17 -31.50
C ILE A 62 16.37 4.96 -30.50
N GLY A 63 16.16 4.04 -29.54
CA GLY A 63 17.15 3.75 -28.53
C GLY A 63 17.00 2.36 -27.93
N ARG A 64 18.02 1.93 -27.20
CA ARG A 64 18.00 0.65 -26.50
C ARG A 64 17.07 0.75 -25.27
N MET A 65 16.15 -0.19 -25.16
CA MET A 65 15.36 -0.39 -23.93
C MET A 65 16.14 -1.31 -22.99
N GLY A 66 16.35 -0.87 -21.76
CA GLY A 66 17.13 -1.60 -20.77
C GLY A 66 16.77 -1.19 -19.35
N ALA A 67 17.70 -1.38 -18.41
CA ALA A 67 17.51 -0.95 -17.02
C ALA A 67 17.37 0.58 -16.94
N PRO A 68 16.61 1.08 -15.94
CA PRO A 68 16.42 2.53 -15.74
C PRO A 68 17.75 3.26 -15.56
N GLY A 69 17.91 4.37 -16.29
CA GLY A 69 19.05 5.26 -16.13
C GLY A 69 18.94 6.15 -14.88
N ARG A 70 19.98 6.92 -14.58
CA ARG A 70 20.02 7.81 -13.40
C ARG A 70 18.88 8.82 -13.39
N ARG A 71 18.51 9.36 -14.57
CA ARG A 71 17.38 10.30 -14.71
C ARG A 71 16.07 9.66 -14.33
N GLU A 72 15.81 8.44 -14.77
CA GLU A 72 14.59 7.70 -14.47
C GLU A 72 14.50 7.36 -12.97
N ILE A 73 15.61 6.93 -12.36
CA ILE A 73 15.69 6.69 -10.91
C ILE A 73 15.42 7.98 -10.14
N GLY A 74 15.99 9.11 -10.54
CA GLY A 74 15.78 10.41 -9.90
C GLY A 74 14.34 10.91 -10.01
N HIS A 75 13.72 10.77 -11.18
CA HIS A 75 12.31 11.13 -11.39
C HIS A 75 11.35 10.19 -10.61
N GLY A 76 11.66 8.88 -10.57
CA GLY A 76 10.94 7.94 -9.73
C GLY A 76 10.99 8.34 -8.26
N LYS A 77 12.18 8.71 -7.77
CA LYS A 77 12.36 9.12 -6.37
C LYS A 77 11.67 10.44 -6.04
N LEU A 78 11.63 11.38 -6.99
CA LEU A 78 10.87 12.63 -6.84
C LEU A 78 9.37 12.35 -6.69
N GLY A 79 8.81 11.47 -7.53
CA GLY A 79 7.41 11.05 -7.45
C GLY A 79 7.10 10.29 -6.17
N GLU A 80 7.96 9.39 -5.74
CA GLU A 80 7.84 8.68 -4.49
C GLU A 80 7.77 9.65 -3.30
N ARG A 81 8.69 10.61 -3.25
CA ARG A 81 8.71 11.64 -2.21
C ARG A 81 7.44 12.49 -2.23
N ALA A 82 7.00 12.89 -3.42
CA ALA A 82 5.80 13.73 -3.57
C ALA A 82 4.53 13.07 -3.04
N LEU A 83 4.40 11.76 -3.24
CA LEU A 83 3.19 10.99 -2.90
C LEU A 83 3.24 10.39 -1.49
N SER A 84 4.41 10.07 -0.94
CA SER A 84 4.55 9.39 0.36
C SER A 84 3.87 10.11 1.52
N TYR A 85 3.86 11.45 1.51
CA TYR A 85 3.26 12.26 2.59
C TYR A 85 1.73 12.20 2.65
N VAL A 86 1.08 11.80 1.55
CA VAL A 86 -0.38 11.71 1.49
C VAL A 86 -0.90 10.28 1.66
N LEU A 87 -0.01 9.29 1.69
CA LEU A 87 -0.42 7.90 1.90
C LEU A 87 -0.94 7.68 3.33
N PRO A 88 -1.90 6.76 3.50
CA PRO A 88 -2.33 6.30 4.81
C PRO A 88 -1.20 5.58 5.54
N SER A 89 -1.27 5.51 6.86
CA SER A 89 -0.39 4.67 7.66
C SER A 89 -0.61 3.19 7.35
N GLU A 90 0.32 2.34 7.76
CA GLU A 90 0.21 0.90 7.60
C GLU A 90 -1.00 0.34 8.36
N ALA A 91 -1.26 0.84 9.57
CA ALA A 91 -2.42 0.45 10.36
C ALA A 91 -3.77 0.84 9.72
N GLU A 92 -3.80 1.95 8.96
CA GLU A 92 -5.03 2.40 8.26
C GLU A 92 -5.25 1.66 6.94
N PHE A 93 -4.16 1.26 6.26
CA PHE A 93 -4.23 0.62 4.95
C PHE A 93 -3.04 -0.35 4.80
N PRO A 94 -3.14 -1.58 5.29
CA PRO A 94 -2.04 -2.53 5.39
C PRO A 94 -1.72 -3.24 4.06
N TYR A 95 -1.41 -2.45 3.04
CA TYR A 95 -0.94 -2.90 1.74
C TYR A 95 0.44 -2.37 1.43
N THR A 96 1.26 -3.15 0.78
CA THR A 96 2.40 -2.68 0.00
C THR A 96 1.88 -2.06 -1.29
N ILE A 97 2.41 -0.89 -1.64
CA ILE A 97 1.92 -0.09 -2.75
C ILE A 97 3.04 0.12 -3.76
N LEU A 98 2.85 -0.35 -4.98
CA LEU A 98 3.75 -0.10 -6.11
C LEU A 98 3.04 0.80 -7.13
N CYS A 99 3.57 2.01 -7.33
CA CYS A 99 3.20 2.86 -8.45
C CYS A 99 4.21 2.73 -9.58
N PHE A 100 3.71 2.70 -10.80
CA PHE A 100 4.54 2.68 -11.99
C PHE A 100 4.11 3.77 -12.97
N SER A 101 5.06 4.57 -13.47
CA SER A 101 4.83 5.61 -14.47
C SER A 101 5.42 5.21 -15.82
N TYR A 102 4.58 5.20 -16.83
CA TYR A 102 4.97 5.06 -18.23
C TYR A 102 4.81 6.39 -18.95
N VAL A 103 5.90 6.98 -19.39
CA VAL A 103 5.87 8.17 -20.25
C VAL A 103 5.62 7.73 -21.68
N VAL A 104 4.46 8.10 -22.21
CA VAL A 104 4.04 7.73 -23.58
C VAL A 104 4.54 8.74 -24.58
N GLU A 105 4.44 10.02 -24.24
CA GLU A 105 4.92 11.15 -25.03
C GLU A 105 5.45 12.23 -24.08
N SER A 106 6.48 12.96 -24.48
CA SER A 106 7.07 14.00 -23.64
C SER A 106 7.59 15.19 -24.44
N ASN A 107 7.12 16.38 -24.02
CA ASN A 107 7.70 17.68 -24.37
C ASN A 107 7.94 18.48 -23.07
N GLY A 108 8.75 17.93 -22.16
CA GLY A 108 9.06 18.55 -20.87
C GLY A 108 8.15 18.11 -19.73
N SER A 109 8.61 18.26 -18.50
CA SER A 109 7.90 18.04 -17.24
C SER A 109 7.20 16.69 -17.07
N SER A 110 7.73 15.62 -17.67
CA SER A 110 7.17 14.26 -17.55
C SER A 110 7.17 13.75 -16.11
N SER A 111 8.11 14.16 -15.26
CA SER A 111 8.13 13.81 -13.83
C SER A 111 6.94 14.39 -13.07
N GLN A 112 6.53 15.63 -13.37
CA GLN A 112 5.37 16.24 -12.72
C GLN A 112 4.06 15.63 -13.25
N ALA A 113 4.00 15.30 -14.54
CA ALA A 113 2.88 14.56 -15.12
C ALA A 113 2.76 13.15 -14.48
N SER A 114 3.88 12.48 -14.17
CA SER A 114 3.88 11.18 -13.50
C SER A 114 3.33 11.24 -12.07
N ILE A 115 3.62 12.32 -11.33
CA ILE A 115 3.04 12.54 -10.00
C ILE A 115 1.52 12.68 -10.10
N CYS A 116 1.03 13.49 -11.05
CA CYS A 116 -0.41 13.68 -11.27
C CYS A 116 -1.10 12.38 -11.69
N ALA A 117 -0.51 11.61 -12.62
CA ALA A 117 -1.04 10.34 -13.08
C ALA A 117 -1.13 9.31 -11.93
N ASN A 118 -0.06 9.20 -11.12
CA ASN A 118 -0.06 8.25 -10.01
C ASN A 118 -0.90 8.72 -8.82
N CYS A 119 -1.07 10.02 -8.59
CA CYS A 119 -2.07 10.50 -7.64
C CYS A 119 -3.48 9.98 -8.01
N MET A 120 -3.87 10.12 -9.28
CA MET A 120 -5.15 9.59 -9.77
C MET A 120 -5.21 8.06 -9.73
N SER A 121 -4.12 7.37 -10.06
CA SER A 121 -4.09 5.89 -10.04
C SER A 121 -4.21 5.32 -8.62
N LEU A 122 -3.62 5.98 -7.62
CA LEU A 122 -3.81 5.65 -6.20
C LEU A 122 -5.26 5.81 -5.77
N MET A 123 -5.90 6.93 -6.15
CA MET A 123 -7.31 7.18 -5.87
C MET A 123 -8.21 6.16 -6.56
N SER A 124 -7.90 5.80 -7.82
CA SER A 124 -8.60 4.77 -8.59
C SER A 124 -8.44 3.37 -7.97
N ALA A 125 -7.29 3.08 -7.37
CA ALA A 125 -7.04 1.82 -6.66
C ALA A 125 -7.78 1.70 -5.31
N GLY A 126 -8.38 2.78 -4.81
CA GLY A 126 -9.03 2.81 -3.51
C GLY A 126 -8.07 3.11 -2.35
N VAL A 127 -6.87 3.62 -2.63
CA VAL A 127 -5.94 4.05 -1.57
C VAL A 127 -6.45 5.36 -0.95
N PRO A 128 -6.75 5.41 0.37
CA PRO A 128 -7.33 6.58 1.02
C PRO A 128 -6.26 7.67 1.27
N ILE A 129 -5.81 8.31 0.19
CA ILE A 129 -4.83 9.40 0.28
C ILE A 129 -5.41 10.62 1.02
N LYS A 130 -4.56 11.32 1.78
CA LYS A 130 -4.94 12.47 2.63
C LYS A 130 -5.26 13.75 1.83
N GLY A 131 -4.98 13.76 0.53
CA GLY A 131 -5.27 14.90 -0.35
C GLY A 131 -4.70 14.70 -1.75
N ILE A 132 -5.28 15.38 -2.71
CA ILE A 132 -4.85 15.33 -4.12
C ILE A 132 -3.49 16.04 -4.25
N VAL A 133 -2.50 15.34 -4.79
CA VAL A 133 -1.18 15.87 -5.12
C VAL A 133 -1.16 16.26 -6.59
N SER A 134 -0.71 17.48 -6.88
CA SER A 134 -0.43 17.95 -8.23
C SER A 134 0.99 18.48 -8.32
N GLY A 135 1.61 18.32 -9.48
CA GLY A 135 2.96 18.78 -9.75
C GLY A 135 2.99 19.73 -10.95
N ILE A 136 3.91 20.71 -10.90
CA ILE A 136 4.16 21.68 -11.96
C ILE A 136 5.66 21.95 -12.10
N ALA A 137 6.13 22.31 -13.28
CA ALA A 137 7.47 22.82 -13.50
C ALA A 137 7.41 24.29 -13.93
N MET A 138 8.17 25.11 -13.22
CA MET A 138 8.37 26.53 -13.47
C MET A 138 9.72 26.74 -14.13
N GLY A 139 9.84 27.75 -14.94
CA GLY A 139 11.10 28.18 -15.55
C GLY A 139 11.45 29.61 -15.21
N LEU A 140 12.72 29.96 -15.37
CA LEU A 140 13.22 31.31 -15.28
C LEU A 140 14.00 31.63 -16.54
N ILE A 141 13.72 32.79 -17.12
CA ILE A 141 14.52 33.38 -18.20
C ILE A 141 14.96 34.76 -17.75
N THR A 142 16.25 35.04 -17.83
CA THR A 142 16.85 36.35 -17.58
C THR A 142 17.37 36.96 -18.88
N ASN A 143 17.48 38.29 -18.92
CA ASN A 143 18.02 38.97 -20.11
C ASN A 143 19.53 38.71 -20.31
N ASP A 144 20.26 38.39 -19.25
CA ASP A 144 21.66 38.10 -19.26
C ASP A 144 22.02 37.08 -18.19
N PRO A 145 22.25 35.80 -18.56
CA PRO A 145 22.59 34.74 -17.61
C PRO A 145 23.91 35.01 -16.84
N SER A 146 24.81 35.84 -17.36
CA SER A 146 26.04 36.22 -16.66
C SER A 146 25.83 37.27 -15.58
N ARG A 147 24.66 37.91 -15.57
CA ARG A 147 24.32 38.91 -14.56
C ARG A 147 23.63 38.21 -13.37
N SER A 148 24.08 38.57 -12.16
CA SER A 148 23.38 38.17 -10.96
C SER A 148 21.99 38.79 -10.93
N PRO A 149 20.92 38.01 -10.60
CA PRO A 149 19.56 38.55 -10.40
C PRO A 149 19.46 39.63 -9.32
N ASP A 150 20.52 39.86 -8.54
CA ASP A 150 20.60 40.87 -7.47
C ASP A 150 20.84 42.29 -7.97
N LYS A 151 21.09 42.51 -9.26
CA LYS A 151 21.30 43.85 -9.79
C LYS A 151 19.97 44.50 -10.15
N LYS A 152 19.81 45.80 -9.79
CA LYS A 152 18.59 46.57 -9.94
C LYS A 152 18.01 46.66 -11.36
N ASP A 153 18.77 46.33 -12.38
CA ASP A 153 18.36 46.38 -13.80
C ASP A 153 18.11 45.02 -14.44
N ASN A 154 17.93 44.00 -13.61
CA ASN A 154 17.76 42.65 -14.10
C ASN A 154 16.31 42.37 -14.43
N HIS A 155 15.96 42.32 -15.72
CA HIS A 155 14.68 41.85 -16.17
C HIS A 155 14.66 40.35 -16.24
N TYR A 156 13.75 39.71 -15.55
CA TYR A 156 13.50 38.29 -15.59
C TYR A 156 12.02 37.99 -15.85
N THR A 157 11.76 36.80 -16.35
CA THR A 157 10.41 36.28 -16.54
C THR A 157 10.31 34.90 -15.96
N ILE A 158 9.31 34.66 -15.13
CA ILE A 158 9.00 33.33 -14.61
C ILE A 158 7.97 32.69 -15.53
N LEU A 159 8.30 31.52 -16.06
CA LEU A 159 7.47 30.74 -16.94
C LEU A 159 6.71 29.68 -16.11
N THR A 160 5.42 29.55 -16.37
CA THR A 160 4.58 28.52 -15.76
C THR A 160 4.39 27.38 -16.75
N ASP A 161 4.64 26.15 -16.31
CA ASP A 161 4.43 24.93 -17.08
C ASP A 161 5.34 24.80 -18.32
N ILE A 162 6.62 24.73 -18.06
CA ILE A 162 7.65 24.80 -19.10
C ILE A 162 7.68 23.58 -20.03
N GLN A 163 8.00 23.83 -21.30
CA GLN A 163 8.24 22.84 -22.34
C GLN A 163 9.72 22.41 -22.36
N GLY A 164 10.03 21.39 -23.17
CA GLY A 164 11.38 20.84 -23.26
C GLY A 164 12.45 21.85 -23.71
N LEU A 165 12.11 22.77 -24.63
CA LEU A 165 13.02 23.84 -25.06
C LEU A 165 13.25 24.88 -23.94
N GLU A 166 12.23 25.21 -23.18
CA GLU A 166 12.31 26.15 -22.06
C GLU A 166 13.08 25.54 -20.88
N ASP A 167 12.94 24.22 -20.64
CA ASP A 167 13.76 23.48 -19.70
C ASP A 167 15.24 23.46 -20.13
N HIS A 168 15.51 23.30 -21.42
CA HIS A 168 16.89 23.19 -21.94
C HIS A 168 17.61 24.55 -21.95
N PHE A 169 16.97 25.60 -22.44
CA PHE A 169 17.56 26.92 -22.64
C PHE A 169 17.30 27.91 -21.51
N GLY A 170 16.36 27.61 -20.61
CA GLY A 170 16.05 28.46 -19.45
C GLY A 170 17.18 28.49 -18.43
N ASP A 171 17.19 29.52 -17.60
CA ASP A 171 18.22 29.77 -16.59
C ASP A 171 17.98 28.99 -15.28
N MET A 172 16.73 28.58 -15.03
CA MET A 172 16.31 27.73 -13.92
C MET A 172 15.13 26.87 -14.35
N ASP A 173 15.12 25.61 -13.95
CA ASP A 173 13.91 24.80 -13.85
C ASP A 173 13.60 24.49 -12.38
N PHE A 174 12.35 24.74 -12.01
CA PHE A 174 11.88 24.63 -10.64
C PHE A 174 10.63 23.79 -10.58
N LYS A 175 10.79 22.54 -10.12
CA LYS A 175 9.72 21.55 -10.07
C LYS A 175 9.19 21.47 -8.65
N CYS A 176 7.88 21.62 -8.49
CA CYS A 176 7.23 21.47 -7.20
C CYS A 176 5.94 20.67 -7.29
N ALA A 177 5.73 19.83 -6.30
CA ALA A 177 4.54 19.04 -6.13
C ALA A 177 3.98 19.19 -4.72
N GLY A 178 2.67 18.99 -4.57
CA GLY A 178 2.05 19.02 -3.25
C GLY A 178 0.53 19.11 -3.31
N THR A 179 -0.06 19.21 -2.13
CA THR A 179 -1.49 19.35 -1.90
C THR A 179 -1.90 20.81 -1.80
N GLU A 180 -3.15 21.08 -1.48
CA GLU A 180 -3.62 22.41 -1.10
C GLU A 180 -2.95 22.94 0.18
N LYS A 181 -2.54 22.03 1.10
CA LYS A 181 -1.96 22.40 2.39
C LYS A 181 -0.48 22.79 2.31
N GLY A 182 0.20 22.41 1.23
CA GLY A 182 1.61 22.73 1.05
C GLY A 182 2.34 21.81 0.08
N LEU A 183 3.66 22.04 -0.03
CA LEU A 183 4.55 21.26 -0.88
C LEU A 183 4.93 19.95 -0.20
N THR A 184 4.97 18.88 -0.98
CA THR A 184 5.45 17.56 -0.57
C THR A 184 6.79 17.19 -1.23
N ALA A 185 7.10 17.80 -2.37
CA ALA A 185 8.39 17.64 -3.02
C ALA A 185 8.77 18.88 -3.82
N LEU A 186 10.08 19.11 -3.89
CA LEU A 186 10.69 20.21 -4.62
C LEU A 186 12.01 19.73 -5.24
N GLN A 187 12.24 20.14 -6.50
CA GLN A 187 13.51 19.98 -7.18
C GLN A 187 13.78 21.26 -7.96
N MET A 188 15.00 21.76 -7.87
CA MET A 188 15.45 22.95 -8.59
C MET A 188 16.77 22.65 -9.26
N ASP A 189 16.91 23.05 -10.53
CA ASP A 189 18.14 23.09 -11.27
C ASP A 189 18.40 24.53 -11.73
N ILE A 190 19.60 25.05 -11.44
CA ILE A 190 19.99 26.44 -11.71
C ILE A 190 21.21 26.41 -12.62
N LYS A 191 21.13 27.13 -13.76
CA LYS A 191 22.21 27.25 -14.74
C LYS A 191 22.95 28.59 -14.67
N ILE A 192 22.51 29.46 -13.74
CA ILE A 192 23.13 30.77 -13.42
C ILE A 192 23.73 30.75 -12.02
N HIS A 193 24.44 31.81 -11.64
CA HIS A 193 25.17 31.85 -10.35
C HIS A 193 24.27 31.84 -9.10
N GLY A 194 22.96 32.04 -9.25
CA GLY A 194 22.01 31.99 -8.16
C GLY A 194 20.71 32.70 -8.52
N VAL A 195 19.69 32.53 -7.67
CA VAL A 195 18.40 33.19 -7.79
C VAL A 195 18.09 33.97 -6.51
N THR A 196 17.42 35.10 -6.63
CA THR A 196 17.05 35.91 -5.46
C THR A 196 15.87 35.31 -4.74
N ARG A 197 15.65 35.78 -3.52
CA ARG A 197 14.50 35.37 -2.71
C ARG A 197 13.17 35.82 -3.33
N GLU A 198 13.16 36.98 -3.99
CA GLU A 198 12.03 37.53 -4.71
C GLU A 198 11.62 36.63 -5.86
N VAL A 199 12.58 36.18 -6.70
CA VAL A 199 12.35 35.24 -7.81
C VAL A 199 11.75 33.93 -7.29
N LEU A 200 12.31 33.38 -6.20
CA LEU A 200 11.79 32.13 -5.61
C LEU A 200 10.37 32.30 -5.05
N HIS A 201 10.11 33.45 -4.41
CA HIS A 201 8.78 33.73 -3.88
C HIS A 201 7.73 33.82 -4.98
N GLU A 202 8.03 34.57 -6.04
CA GLU A 202 7.16 34.71 -7.19
C GLU A 202 6.94 33.39 -7.93
N ALA A 203 8.00 32.60 -8.12
CA ALA A 203 7.89 31.27 -8.73
C ALA A 203 7.00 30.32 -7.89
N LEU A 204 7.09 30.37 -6.56
CA LEU A 204 6.23 29.60 -5.67
C LEU A 204 4.78 30.05 -5.72
N GLU A 205 4.51 31.36 -5.79
CA GLU A 205 3.14 31.88 -5.91
C GLU A 205 2.49 31.48 -7.23
N GLN A 206 3.20 31.60 -8.35
CA GLN A 206 2.73 31.16 -9.66
C GLN A 206 2.52 29.64 -9.69
N ALA A 207 3.46 28.87 -9.16
CA ALA A 207 3.34 27.43 -9.04
C ALA A 207 2.13 26.99 -8.19
N ASN A 208 1.82 27.71 -7.12
CA ASN A 208 0.64 27.41 -6.30
C ASN A 208 -0.67 27.59 -7.06
N LYS A 209 -0.77 28.65 -7.87
CA LYS A 209 -1.95 28.89 -8.74
C LYS A 209 -2.09 27.78 -9.79
N ALA A 210 -1.02 27.46 -10.51
CA ALA A 210 -1.02 26.41 -11.53
C ALA A 210 -1.35 25.03 -10.94
N ARG A 211 -0.78 24.68 -9.77
CA ARG A 211 -1.10 23.43 -9.08
C ARG A 211 -2.58 23.37 -8.63
N ALA A 212 -3.17 24.49 -8.26
CA ALA A 212 -4.59 24.54 -7.90
C ALA A 212 -5.49 24.23 -9.13
N GLU A 213 -5.15 24.74 -10.31
CA GLU A 213 -5.85 24.44 -11.55
C GLU A 213 -5.72 22.95 -11.93
N ILE A 214 -4.52 22.39 -11.81
CA ILE A 214 -4.30 20.95 -12.06
C ILE A 214 -5.10 20.10 -11.06
N ARG A 215 -5.12 20.46 -9.77
CA ARG A 215 -5.93 19.75 -8.78
C ARG A 215 -7.42 19.80 -9.11
N ALA A 216 -7.91 20.93 -9.56
CA ALA A 216 -9.30 21.07 -10.01
C ALA A 216 -9.60 20.15 -11.20
N ALA A 217 -8.68 20.05 -12.17
CA ALA A 217 -8.81 19.15 -13.31
C ALA A 217 -8.78 17.66 -12.91
N ILE A 218 -7.97 17.29 -11.92
CA ILE A 218 -7.94 15.94 -11.34
C ILE A 218 -9.26 15.66 -10.61
N ALA A 219 -9.70 16.58 -9.75
CA ALA A 219 -10.93 16.43 -8.96
C ALA A 219 -12.20 16.36 -9.84
N ALA A 220 -12.19 16.97 -11.02
CA ALA A 220 -13.29 16.85 -11.98
C ALA A 220 -13.46 15.42 -12.53
N VAL A 221 -12.39 14.61 -12.53
CA VAL A 221 -12.40 13.22 -13.03
C VAL A 221 -12.54 12.23 -11.87
N ILE A 222 -11.82 12.47 -10.77
CA ILE A 222 -11.86 11.65 -9.57
C ILE A 222 -11.75 12.57 -8.34
N PRO A 223 -12.89 12.96 -7.73
CA PRO A 223 -12.91 13.93 -6.63
C PRO A 223 -12.38 13.34 -5.31
N GLU A 224 -12.60 12.04 -5.09
CA GLU A 224 -12.22 11.33 -3.88
C GLU A 224 -11.68 9.94 -4.22
N PRO A 225 -10.81 9.35 -3.38
CA PRO A 225 -10.42 7.96 -3.50
C PRO A 225 -11.65 7.04 -3.50
N ARG A 226 -11.60 5.96 -4.28
CA ARG A 226 -12.65 4.95 -4.25
C ARG A 226 -12.75 4.34 -2.85
N LYS A 227 -13.98 4.01 -2.44
CA LYS A 227 -14.25 3.43 -1.12
C LYS A 227 -13.74 2.00 -0.98
N GLU A 228 -13.69 1.28 -2.10
CA GLU A 228 -13.27 -0.11 -2.16
C GLU A 228 -12.06 -0.25 -3.06
N VAL A 229 -11.18 -1.17 -2.72
CA VAL A 229 -10.06 -1.56 -3.60
C VAL A 229 -10.61 -2.28 -4.84
N SER A 230 -9.81 -2.28 -5.91
CA SER A 230 -10.15 -2.99 -7.13
C SER A 230 -10.49 -4.45 -6.85
N LYS A 231 -11.45 -5.00 -7.60
CA LYS A 231 -11.78 -6.43 -7.54
C LYS A 231 -10.62 -7.37 -7.89
N TYR A 232 -9.58 -6.84 -8.50
CA TYR A 232 -8.36 -7.57 -8.85
C TYR A 232 -7.26 -7.41 -7.79
N ALA A 233 -7.40 -6.45 -6.87
CA ALA A 233 -6.49 -6.32 -5.74
C ALA A 233 -6.77 -7.44 -4.73
N PRO A 234 -5.75 -7.92 -4.00
CA PRO A 234 -5.99 -8.87 -2.93
C PRO A 234 -6.89 -8.21 -1.88
N LYS A 235 -7.96 -8.91 -1.51
CA LYS A 235 -8.77 -8.56 -0.34
C LYS A 235 -8.01 -8.98 0.90
N MET A 236 -8.32 -8.39 2.02
CA MET A 236 -7.70 -8.76 3.28
C MET A 236 -8.69 -8.74 4.43
N VAL A 237 -8.41 -9.56 5.44
CA VAL A 237 -9.04 -9.51 6.76
C VAL A 237 -7.93 -9.54 7.80
N THR A 238 -7.96 -8.59 8.73
CA THR A 238 -7.04 -8.54 9.87
C THR A 238 -7.83 -8.77 11.15
N PHE A 239 -7.32 -9.63 12.03
CA PHE A 239 -7.88 -9.91 13.34
C PHE A 239 -6.77 -10.30 14.32
N GLN A 240 -7.09 -10.37 15.60
CA GLN A 240 -6.10 -10.64 16.64
C GLN A 240 -6.41 -11.95 17.35
N ILE A 241 -5.36 -12.73 17.61
CA ILE A 241 -5.41 -13.96 18.40
C ILE A 241 -4.56 -13.80 19.67
N PRO A 242 -4.79 -14.63 20.72
CA PRO A 242 -3.89 -14.68 21.86
C PRO A 242 -2.47 -15.06 21.43
N THR A 243 -1.46 -14.33 21.92
CA THR A 243 -0.05 -14.54 21.53
C THR A 243 0.47 -15.95 21.84
N GLU A 244 -0.09 -16.60 22.86
CA GLU A 244 0.20 -18.01 23.23
C GLU A 244 -0.24 -19.01 22.15
N LYS A 245 -1.26 -18.67 21.33
CA LYS A 245 -1.78 -19.47 20.24
C LYS A 245 -1.02 -19.34 18.92
N ILE A 246 -0.11 -18.39 18.81
CA ILE A 246 0.71 -18.19 17.60
C ILE A 246 1.42 -19.47 17.20
N ARG A 247 1.96 -20.20 18.18
CA ARG A 247 2.68 -21.46 17.90
C ARG A 247 1.78 -22.55 17.34
N ASP A 248 0.53 -22.60 17.79
CA ASP A 248 -0.45 -23.58 17.33
C ASP A 248 -0.88 -23.29 15.89
N VAL A 249 -1.07 -22.01 15.56
CA VAL A 249 -1.40 -21.54 14.19
C VAL A 249 -0.24 -21.79 13.23
N ILE A 250 0.99 -21.51 13.63
CA ILE A 250 2.17 -21.75 12.79
C ILE A 250 2.43 -23.25 12.65
N GLY A 251 2.30 -23.99 13.75
CA GLY A 251 2.61 -25.41 13.82
C GLY A 251 4.11 -25.72 13.83
N LYS A 252 4.45 -26.99 14.04
CA LYS A 252 5.84 -27.45 14.08
C LYS A 252 6.50 -27.27 12.70
N GLY A 253 7.52 -26.41 12.65
CA GLY A 253 8.22 -26.12 11.38
C GLY A 253 7.34 -25.43 10.31
N GLY A 254 6.23 -24.80 10.71
CA GLY A 254 5.31 -24.12 9.79
C GLY A 254 4.29 -25.03 9.11
N GLU A 255 4.16 -26.30 9.53
CA GLU A 255 3.34 -27.32 8.86
C GLU A 255 1.85 -26.94 8.84
N THR A 256 1.32 -26.42 9.96
CA THR A 256 -0.10 -26.04 10.10
C THR A 256 -0.44 -24.88 9.18
N ILE A 257 0.33 -23.79 9.23
CA ILE A 257 0.08 -22.62 8.38
C ILE A 257 0.25 -22.93 6.89
N GLN A 258 1.23 -23.76 6.53
CA GLN A 258 1.43 -24.19 5.15
C GLN A 258 0.30 -25.13 4.68
N GLY A 259 -0.28 -25.90 5.58
CA GLY A 259 -1.49 -26.70 5.33
C GLY A 259 -2.68 -25.79 4.98
N MET A 260 -2.95 -24.80 5.81
CA MET A 260 -4.01 -23.81 5.59
C MET A 260 -3.84 -23.05 4.27
N ILE A 261 -2.63 -22.60 3.96
CA ILE A 261 -2.31 -21.91 2.70
C ILE A 261 -2.65 -22.80 1.49
N ARG A 262 -2.27 -24.08 1.52
CA ARG A 262 -2.59 -25.03 0.42
C ARG A 262 -4.10 -25.27 0.29
N GLU A 263 -4.81 -25.40 1.41
CA GLU A 263 -6.26 -25.65 1.39
C GLU A 263 -7.10 -24.44 1.01
N CYS A 264 -6.53 -23.25 1.14
CA CYS A 264 -7.15 -21.96 0.80
C CYS A 264 -6.61 -21.37 -0.51
N ASP A 265 -6.25 -22.23 -1.48
CA ASP A 265 -5.85 -21.84 -2.85
C ASP A 265 -4.69 -20.82 -2.89
N GLY A 266 -3.73 -20.97 -1.96
CA GLY A 266 -2.56 -20.09 -1.89
C GLY A 266 -2.83 -18.75 -1.18
N ALA A 267 -3.82 -18.70 -0.28
CA ALA A 267 -4.03 -17.51 0.55
C ALA A 267 -2.75 -17.17 1.34
N GLU A 268 -2.35 -15.92 1.32
CA GLU A 268 -1.23 -15.45 2.13
C GLU A 268 -1.69 -15.13 3.55
N ILE A 269 -0.98 -15.65 4.54
CA ILE A 269 -1.30 -15.50 5.96
C ILE A 269 -0.07 -14.96 6.67
N ASP A 270 -0.16 -13.69 7.08
CA ASP A 270 0.88 -13.03 7.87
C ASP A 270 0.52 -13.11 9.36
N VAL A 271 1.50 -13.51 10.19
CA VAL A 271 1.34 -13.65 11.63
C VAL A 271 2.39 -12.79 12.33
N GLU A 272 1.96 -11.75 13.02
CA GLU A 272 2.83 -10.86 13.76
C GLU A 272 3.06 -11.33 15.20
N ALA A 273 4.15 -10.87 15.81
CA ALA A 273 4.55 -11.29 17.16
C ALA A 273 3.56 -10.85 18.26
N ASP A 274 2.75 -9.86 18.01
CA ASP A 274 1.71 -9.36 18.92
C ASP A 274 0.38 -10.13 18.83
N GLY A 275 0.29 -11.11 17.93
CA GLY A 275 -0.91 -11.92 17.69
C GLY A 275 -1.81 -11.37 16.57
N THR A 276 -1.40 -10.32 15.87
CA THR A 276 -2.13 -9.84 14.70
C THR A 276 -1.95 -10.82 13.55
N ILE A 277 -3.07 -11.25 12.97
CA ILE A 277 -3.09 -12.08 11.76
C ILE A 277 -3.75 -11.31 10.64
N THR A 278 -3.09 -11.28 9.48
CA THR A 278 -3.65 -10.71 8.27
C THR A 278 -3.67 -11.77 7.17
N ILE A 279 -4.87 -12.00 6.60
CA ILE A 279 -5.08 -12.96 5.51
C ILE A 279 -5.37 -12.19 4.25
N TYR A 280 -4.63 -12.49 3.17
CA TYR A 280 -4.81 -11.88 1.86
C TYR A 280 -5.23 -12.93 0.82
N HIS A 281 -6.26 -12.65 0.05
CA HIS A 281 -6.63 -13.43 -1.13
C HIS A 281 -7.58 -12.62 -2.02
N HIS A 282 -7.62 -12.91 -3.33
CA HIS A 282 -8.56 -12.26 -4.25
C HIS A 282 -10.00 -12.79 -4.11
N ASN A 283 -10.19 -14.02 -3.62
CA ASN A 283 -11.50 -14.62 -3.34
C ASN A 283 -11.83 -14.54 -1.85
N GLN A 284 -12.96 -13.89 -1.52
CA GLN A 284 -13.44 -13.74 -0.14
C GLN A 284 -13.71 -15.10 0.55
N GLU A 285 -14.23 -16.08 -0.17
CA GLU A 285 -14.52 -17.41 0.38
C GLU A 285 -13.26 -18.11 0.93
N MET A 286 -12.10 -17.89 0.28
CA MET A 286 -10.84 -18.45 0.75
C MET A 286 -10.34 -17.76 2.01
N ILE A 287 -10.54 -16.45 2.12
CA ILE A 287 -10.24 -15.68 3.34
C ILE A 287 -11.11 -16.18 4.50
N ASP A 288 -12.42 -16.31 4.26
CA ASP A 288 -13.38 -16.74 5.28
C ASP A 288 -13.07 -18.19 5.73
N LYS A 289 -12.68 -19.06 4.80
CA LYS A 289 -12.23 -20.43 5.09
C LYS A 289 -10.96 -20.43 5.94
N ALA A 290 -9.93 -19.69 5.54
CA ALA A 290 -8.68 -19.60 6.29
C ALA A 290 -8.91 -19.04 7.69
N LYS A 291 -9.76 -18.00 7.81
CA LYS A 291 -10.13 -17.45 9.11
C LYS A 291 -10.84 -18.47 9.99
N ALA A 292 -11.81 -19.22 9.46
CA ALA A 292 -12.48 -20.26 10.20
C ALA A 292 -11.53 -21.33 10.71
N MET A 293 -10.55 -21.75 9.90
CA MET A 293 -9.53 -22.71 10.33
C MET A 293 -8.66 -22.18 11.48
N ILE A 294 -8.31 -20.88 11.44
CA ILE A 294 -7.55 -20.23 12.53
C ILE A 294 -8.43 -20.08 13.78
N ASP A 295 -9.69 -19.69 13.62
CA ASP A 295 -10.64 -19.56 14.72
C ASP A 295 -10.83 -20.91 15.43
N ASP A 296 -10.88 -22.03 14.70
CA ASP A 296 -10.98 -23.37 15.26
C ASP A 296 -9.73 -23.76 16.07
N ILE A 297 -8.53 -23.44 15.58
CA ILE A 297 -7.25 -23.72 16.29
C ILE A 297 -7.12 -22.85 17.56
N THR A 298 -7.59 -21.61 17.49
CA THR A 298 -7.41 -20.62 18.57
C THR A 298 -8.58 -20.57 19.56
N ARG A 299 -9.67 -21.30 19.26
CA ARG A 299 -10.86 -21.38 20.08
C ARG A 299 -10.54 -21.84 21.49
N GLU A 300 -11.11 -21.19 22.48
CA GLU A 300 -11.08 -21.60 23.87
C GLU A 300 -12.51 -21.82 24.39
N ALA A 301 -12.69 -22.86 25.19
CA ALA A 301 -13.95 -23.10 25.86
C ALA A 301 -14.21 -22.02 26.90
N LYS A 302 -15.40 -21.40 26.84
CA LYS A 302 -15.78 -20.38 27.81
C LYS A 302 -16.70 -20.97 28.87
N VAL A 303 -16.54 -20.51 30.10
CA VAL A 303 -17.41 -20.93 31.21
C VAL A 303 -18.88 -20.61 30.89
N GLY A 304 -19.73 -21.65 30.92
CA GLY A 304 -21.15 -21.55 30.58
C GLY A 304 -21.49 -21.92 29.13
N GLU A 305 -20.51 -22.19 28.29
CA GLU A 305 -20.75 -22.79 26.96
C GLU A 305 -21.20 -24.26 27.13
N ILE A 306 -22.12 -24.67 26.27
CA ILE A 306 -22.61 -26.05 26.25
C ILE A 306 -22.04 -26.76 25.05
N PHE A 307 -21.36 -27.87 25.29
CA PHE A 307 -20.79 -28.72 24.26
C PHE A 307 -21.46 -30.08 24.24
N GLU A 308 -21.59 -30.65 23.05
CA GLU A 308 -22.03 -32.03 22.86
C GLU A 308 -20.86 -32.76 22.19
N GLY A 309 -20.15 -33.57 22.98
CA GLY A 309 -18.87 -34.18 22.54
C GLY A 309 -18.80 -35.66 22.88
N GLU A 310 -17.90 -36.35 22.19
CA GLU A 310 -17.62 -37.76 22.40
C GLU A 310 -16.62 -37.98 23.56
N VAL A 311 -16.84 -38.98 24.36
CA VAL A 311 -15.93 -39.38 25.43
C VAL A 311 -14.68 -40.02 24.85
N THR A 312 -13.55 -39.33 24.96
CA THR A 312 -12.23 -39.78 24.45
C THR A 312 -11.49 -40.67 25.39
N ARG A 313 -11.66 -40.45 26.72
CA ARG A 313 -11.00 -41.23 27.78
C ARG A 313 -11.83 -41.21 29.04
N VAL A 314 -11.85 -42.34 29.76
CA VAL A 314 -12.52 -42.50 31.07
C VAL A 314 -11.48 -42.85 32.12
N GLU A 315 -11.47 -42.11 33.23
CA GLU A 315 -10.66 -42.34 34.42
C GLU A 315 -11.58 -42.47 35.62
N ASP A 316 -11.08 -43.01 36.75
CA ASP A 316 -11.88 -43.20 37.95
C ASP A 316 -12.58 -41.90 38.45
N TYR A 317 -11.88 -40.78 38.32
CA TYR A 317 -12.33 -39.45 38.77
C TYR A 317 -13.19 -38.69 37.77
N GLY A 318 -13.35 -39.16 36.53
CA GLY A 318 -14.16 -38.47 35.53
C GLY A 318 -13.94 -38.99 34.11
N ALA A 319 -14.67 -38.35 33.18
CA ALA A 319 -14.59 -38.61 31.74
C ALA A 319 -14.02 -37.40 31.01
N PHE A 320 -13.14 -37.62 30.08
CA PHE A 320 -12.66 -36.62 29.14
C PHE A 320 -13.58 -36.63 27.92
N VAL A 321 -14.12 -35.47 27.60
CA VAL A 321 -15.08 -35.26 26.51
C VAL A 321 -14.44 -34.34 25.51
N ASN A 322 -14.40 -34.74 24.27
CA ASN A 322 -13.93 -33.86 23.20
C ASN A 322 -14.92 -32.70 23.04
N LEU A 323 -14.43 -31.49 23.22
CA LEU A 323 -15.26 -30.26 23.10
C LEU A 323 -15.26 -29.73 21.66
N PHE A 324 -14.07 -29.61 21.07
CA PHE A 324 -13.84 -29.24 19.68
C PHE A 324 -12.37 -29.50 19.30
N GLY A 325 -12.14 -29.82 18.04
CA GLY A 325 -10.79 -30.16 17.54
C GLY A 325 -10.08 -31.18 18.44
N ASP A 326 -8.88 -30.86 18.90
CA ASP A 326 -8.08 -31.67 19.81
C ASP A 326 -8.24 -31.30 21.30
N THR A 327 -9.25 -30.48 21.63
CA THR A 327 -9.47 -29.98 22.99
C THR A 327 -10.46 -30.85 23.74
N ASP A 328 -9.94 -31.53 24.81
CA ASP A 328 -10.74 -32.33 25.72
C ASP A 328 -11.09 -31.55 27.00
N GLY A 329 -12.32 -31.62 27.43
CA GLY A 329 -12.79 -31.15 28.74
C GLY A 329 -12.97 -32.29 29.75
N LEU A 330 -12.58 -32.05 30.99
CA LEU A 330 -12.81 -33.02 32.06
C LEU A 330 -14.20 -32.85 32.69
N CYS A 331 -15.09 -33.82 32.50
CA CYS A 331 -16.31 -33.96 33.28
C CYS A 331 -16.04 -34.80 34.52
N HIS A 332 -15.90 -34.14 35.68
CA HIS A 332 -15.63 -34.85 36.96
C HIS A 332 -16.78 -35.79 37.32
N VAL A 333 -16.48 -36.94 37.97
CA VAL A 333 -17.44 -38.00 38.32
C VAL A 333 -18.66 -37.48 39.08
N SER A 334 -18.48 -36.46 39.93
CA SER A 334 -19.60 -35.82 40.67
C SER A 334 -20.55 -35.00 39.81
N ARG A 335 -20.28 -34.81 38.53
CA ARG A 335 -21.07 -34.06 37.57
C ARG A 335 -21.71 -34.96 36.50
N LEU A 336 -21.35 -36.23 36.45
CA LEU A 336 -21.89 -37.21 35.50
C LEU A 336 -23.32 -37.63 35.83
N LYS A 337 -23.68 -37.66 37.13
CA LYS A 337 -25.03 -38.02 37.61
C LYS A 337 -25.36 -37.30 38.91
N TRP A 338 -26.68 -37.14 39.20
CA TRP A 338 -27.16 -36.57 40.48
C TRP A 338 -26.92 -37.44 41.70
N ASP A 339 -26.83 -38.79 41.53
CA ASP A 339 -26.54 -39.74 42.58
C ASP A 339 -25.02 -39.88 42.80
N TYR A 340 -24.63 -40.35 43.99
CA TYR A 340 -23.22 -40.64 44.30
C TYR A 340 -22.71 -41.78 43.42
N VAL A 341 -21.56 -41.57 42.81
CA VAL A 341 -20.93 -42.49 41.89
C VAL A 341 -19.46 -42.69 42.32
N ASP A 342 -19.03 -43.92 42.55
CA ASP A 342 -17.69 -44.22 42.94
C ASP A 342 -16.68 -44.18 41.80
N ASN A 343 -17.11 -44.49 40.58
CA ASN A 343 -16.23 -44.59 39.41
C ASN A 343 -16.96 -44.17 38.12
N ALA A 344 -16.35 -43.29 37.33
CA ALA A 344 -16.94 -42.79 36.10
C ALA A 344 -17.16 -43.89 35.03
N SER A 345 -16.31 -44.93 35.02
CA SER A 345 -16.44 -46.06 34.09
C SER A 345 -17.72 -46.90 34.26
N SER A 346 -18.42 -46.75 35.40
CA SER A 346 -19.71 -47.41 35.62
C SER A 346 -20.87 -46.72 34.93
N ILE A 347 -20.70 -45.49 34.47
CA ILE A 347 -21.76 -44.64 33.86
C ILE A 347 -21.51 -44.38 32.39
N VAL A 348 -20.24 -44.09 32.03
CA VAL A 348 -19.87 -43.67 30.67
C VAL A 348 -18.73 -44.52 30.12
N LYS A 349 -18.74 -44.73 28.82
CA LYS A 349 -17.71 -45.44 28.08
C LYS A 349 -17.10 -44.54 27.02
N VAL A 350 -15.86 -44.88 26.62
CA VAL A 350 -15.23 -44.26 25.46
C VAL A 350 -16.12 -44.47 24.21
N GLY A 351 -16.43 -43.40 23.52
CA GLY A 351 -17.35 -43.36 22.37
C GLY A 351 -18.77 -42.91 22.70
N ASP A 352 -19.10 -42.74 23.99
CA ASP A 352 -20.42 -42.18 24.37
C ASP A 352 -20.46 -40.65 24.08
N THR A 353 -21.60 -40.14 23.68
CA THR A 353 -21.80 -38.69 23.51
C THR A 353 -22.36 -38.07 24.80
N LEU A 354 -21.70 -37.04 25.30
CA LEU A 354 -22.09 -36.30 26.48
C LEU A 354 -22.36 -34.84 26.17
N LYS A 355 -23.40 -34.26 26.83
CA LYS A 355 -23.63 -32.84 26.83
C LYS A 355 -23.06 -32.24 28.11
N VAL A 356 -22.01 -31.41 27.95
CA VAL A 356 -21.24 -30.83 29.06
C VAL A 356 -21.28 -29.30 28.99
N VAL A 357 -21.07 -28.64 30.15
CA VAL A 357 -21.06 -27.18 30.29
C VAL A 357 -19.81 -26.72 31.05
#